data_d2dbf5bbd04813cd7c3e48fd070f4410
#
_entry.id   d2dbf5bbd04813cd7c3e48fd070f4410
#
_cell.length_a   1.000
_cell.length_b   1.000
_cell.length_c   1.000
_cell.angle_alpha   90.00
_cell.angle_beta   90.00
_cell.angle_gamma   90.00
#
_symmetry.space_group_name_H-M   'P 1'
#
loop_
_entity.id
_entity.type
_entity.pdbx_description
1 polymer ?
#
loop_
_entity_poly.entity_id
_entity_poly.type
_entity_poly.pdbx_seq_one_letter_code
_entity_poly.pdbx_strand_id
1 'polypeptide(L)'
;LAKRTVLRLTYLLMSLPMIACATLCYLSNFGNVRNYYKQCINVARNNKETYPQELVQCLYLGEDKRGQSHLGVDYIGIFRAILSILKGQLQGASTIEQQFVRTIIGRYERTLTRKLLEQLLSHLVCLRLTKLQIAESYMSIAFLGTNMQGVPSLCERLAPASYDLSFYAGVVARLKHLQPNGESLVWTTKHLNRTKWIMHQYNSANKEIKMDSQRSAFSF
;
A
#
# COMPACT_ATOMS: atom_id res chain seq x y z
N LEU A 1 -5.15 9.34 -21.26
CA LEU A 1 -3.68 9.25 -21.28
C LEU A 1 -3.04 10.51 -20.70
N ALA A 2 -3.32 11.70 -21.21
CA ALA A 2 -2.71 12.97 -20.80
C ALA A 2 -2.80 13.24 -19.28
N LYS A 3 -3.96 13.07 -18.66
CA LYS A 3 -4.14 13.31 -17.20
C LYS A 3 -3.24 12.40 -16.33
N ARG A 4 -3.07 11.14 -16.71
CA ARG A 4 -2.20 10.19 -15.96
C ARG A 4 -0.72 10.54 -16.13
N THR A 5 -0.32 10.97 -17.32
CA THR A 5 1.06 11.40 -17.59
C THR A 5 1.40 12.67 -16.82
N VAL A 6 0.53 13.67 -16.84
CA VAL A 6 0.71 14.91 -16.06
C VAL A 6 0.82 14.60 -14.57
N LEU A 7 -0.06 13.76 -14.03
CA LEU A 7 -0.01 13.35 -12.62
C LEU A 7 1.32 12.68 -12.26
N ARG A 8 1.83 11.77 -13.11
CA ARG A 8 3.12 11.10 -12.88
C ARG A 8 4.29 12.09 -12.91
N LEU A 9 4.29 13.02 -13.86
CA LEU A 9 5.32 14.07 -13.94
C LEU A 9 5.29 14.99 -12.70
N THR A 10 4.11 15.37 -12.23
CA THR A 10 3.95 16.14 -10.99
C THR A 10 4.55 15.39 -9.80
N TYR A 11 4.22 14.11 -9.63
CA TYR A 11 4.81 13.30 -8.55
C TYR A 11 6.32 13.15 -8.70
N LEU A 12 6.84 12.96 -9.91
CA LEU A 12 8.27 12.88 -10.16
C LEU A 12 8.97 14.17 -9.68
N LEU A 13 8.50 15.32 -10.13
CA LEU A 13 9.07 16.62 -9.73
C LEU A 13 9.02 16.83 -8.22
N MET A 14 7.89 16.53 -7.58
CA MET A 14 7.75 16.64 -6.12
C MET A 14 8.66 15.67 -5.36
N SER A 15 9.01 14.53 -5.96
CA SER A 15 9.86 13.51 -5.33
C SER A 15 11.35 13.79 -5.44
N LEU A 16 11.81 14.57 -6.43
CA LEU A 16 13.23 14.79 -6.67
C LEU A 16 14.02 15.28 -5.45
N PRO A 17 13.58 16.29 -4.68
CA PRO A 17 14.34 16.76 -3.51
C PRO A 17 14.44 15.66 -2.44
N MET A 18 13.37 14.91 -2.22
CA MET A 18 13.36 13.84 -1.22
C MET A 18 14.22 12.64 -1.66
N ILE A 19 14.25 12.32 -2.96
CA ILE A 19 15.13 11.29 -3.55
C ILE A 19 16.59 11.70 -3.39
N ALA A 20 16.94 12.97 -3.66
CA ALA A 20 18.29 13.45 -3.45
C ALA A 20 18.71 13.34 -1.98
N CYS A 21 17.86 13.78 -1.04
CA CYS A 21 18.09 13.64 0.39
C CYS A 21 18.25 12.15 0.80
N ALA A 22 17.37 11.29 0.33
CA ALA A 22 17.42 9.86 0.59
C ALA A 22 18.71 9.22 0.09
N THR A 23 19.19 9.62 -1.09
CA THR A 23 20.46 9.15 -1.66
C THR A 23 21.64 9.61 -0.83
N LEU A 24 21.67 10.87 -0.38
CA LEU A 24 22.72 11.37 0.51
C LEU A 24 22.72 10.62 1.86
N CYS A 25 21.55 10.41 2.46
CA CYS A 25 21.43 9.61 3.69
C CYS A 25 21.89 8.15 3.49
N TYR A 26 21.61 7.57 2.33
CA TYR A 26 22.08 6.24 1.97
C TYR A 26 23.60 6.19 1.82
N LEU A 27 24.22 7.14 1.13
CA LEU A 27 25.67 7.20 0.91
C LEU A 27 26.43 7.42 2.22
N SER A 28 25.96 8.32 3.07
CA SER A 28 26.55 8.61 4.39
C SER A 28 26.16 7.61 5.48
N ASN A 29 25.20 6.72 5.21
CA ASN A 29 24.55 5.85 6.20
C ASN A 29 23.93 6.61 7.38
N PHE A 30 23.54 7.87 7.17
CA PHE A 30 22.88 8.67 8.20
C PHE A 30 21.55 8.01 8.61
N GLY A 31 21.27 7.97 9.91
CA GLY A 31 20.04 7.35 10.43
C GLY A 31 19.90 5.86 10.10
N ASN A 32 20.99 5.16 9.82
CA ASN A 32 21.02 3.73 9.45
C ASN A 32 20.24 3.39 8.14
N VAL A 33 20.03 4.39 7.29
CA VAL A 33 19.22 4.29 6.05
C VAL A 33 19.72 3.18 5.13
N ARG A 34 21.06 3.05 4.96
CA ARG A 34 21.64 2.00 4.11
C ARG A 34 21.30 0.59 4.57
N ASN A 35 21.36 0.34 5.88
CA ASN A 35 21.08 -0.98 6.42
C ASN A 35 19.58 -1.31 6.34
N TYR A 36 18.70 -0.37 6.66
CA TYR A 36 17.26 -0.56 6.50
C TYR A 36 16.86 -0.77 5.04
N TYR A 37 17.45 -0.02 4.12
CA TYR A 37 17.25 -0.22 2.68
C TYR A 37 17.66 -1.65 2.26
N LYS A 38 18.86 -2.12 2.68
CA LYS A 38 19.31 -3.48 2.37
C LYS A 38 18.34 -4.54 2.90
N GLN A 39 17.80 -4.35 4.11
CA GLN A 39 16.78 -5.25 4.66
C GLN A 39 15.52 -5.27 3.78
N CYS A 40 15.01 -4.13 3.36
CA CYS A 40 13.85 -4.05 2.47
C CYS A 40 14.09 -4.77 1.14
N ILE A 41 15.24 -4.52 0.50
CA ILE A 41 15.60 -5.19 -0.75
C ILE A 41 15.76 -6.70 -0.58
N ASN A 42 16.38 -7.13 0.52
CA ASN A 42 16.58 -8.54 0.82
C ASN A 42 15.24 -9.28 1.02
N VAL A 43 14.33 -8.70 1.79
CA VAL A 43 12.98 -9.27 1.97
C VAL A 43 12.26 -9.40 0.62
N ALA A 44 12.30 -8.36 -0.21
CA ALA A 44 11.62 -8.39 -1.50
C ALA A 44 12.25 -9.38 -2.50
N ARG A 45 13.56 -9.55 -2.48
CA ARG A 45 14.27 -10.52 -3.35
C ARG A 45 14.04 -11.97 -2.92
N ASN A 46 13.91 -12.21 -1.63
CA ASN A 46 13.68 -13.53 -1.08
C ASN A 46 12.19 -13.92 -1.05
N ASN A 47 11.30 -12.96 -1.32
CA ASN A 47 9.88 -13.25 -1.44
C ASN A 47 9.62 -14.15 -2.65
N LYS A 48 9.00 -15.32 -2.41
CA LYS A 48 8.58 -16.27 -3.43
C LYS A 48 7.07 -16.25 -3.66
N GLU A 49 6.36 -15.52 -2.81
CA GLU A 49 4.92 -15.42 -2.89
C GLU A 49 4.50 -14.53 -4.07
N THR A 50 3.56 -15.01 -4.84
CA THR A 50 2.85 -14.27 -5.87
C THR A 50 1.36 -14.30 -5.59
N TYR A 51 0.66 -13.23 -5.95
CA TYR A 51 -0.76 -13.12 -5.61
C TYR A 51 -1.60 -12.80 -6.85
N PRO A 52 -2.86 -13.26 -6.88
CA PRO A 52 -3.78 -12.92 -7.95
C PRO A 52 -3.90 -11.40 -8.13
N GLN A 53 -4.09 -10.98 -9.38
CA GLN A 53 -4.19 -9.57 -9.74
C GLN A 53 -5.34 -8.87 -8.98
N GLU A 54 -6.41 -9.59 -8.69
CA GLU A 54 -7.56 -9.13 -7.93
C GLU A 54 -7.16 -8.71 -6.50
N LEU A 55 -6.33 -9.51 -5.81
CA LEU A 55 -5.85 -9.16 -4.48
C LEU A 55 -4.95 -7.91 -4.52
N VAL A 56 -4.03 -7.84 -5.46
CA VAL A 56 -3.14 -6.67 -5.65
C VAL A 56 -3.96 -5.43 -5.99
N GLN A 57 -4.98 -5.55 -6.82
CA GLN A 57 -5.88 -4.44 -7.15
C GLN A 57 -6.70 -4.01 -5.93
N CYS A 58 -7.25 -4.95 -5.16
CA CYS A 58 -7.92 -4.64 -3.89
C CYS A 58 -7.01 -3.90 -2.91
N LEU A 59 -5.73 -4.30 -2.81
CA LEU A 59 -4.74 -3.64 -1.96
C LEU A 59 -4.57 -2.16 -2.36
N TYR A 60 -4.34 -1.87 -3.65
CA TYR A 60 -4.21 -0.49 -4.12
C TYR A 60 -5.50 0.32 -3.92
N LEU A 61 -6.65 -0.23 -4.23
CA LEU A 61 -7.94 0.46 -4.07
C LEU A 61 -8.28 0.69 -2.59
N GLY A 62 -7.88 -0.24 -1.73
CA GLY A 62 -8.11 -0.17 -0.29
C GLY A 62 -7.20 0.80 0.42
N GLU A 63 -5.91 0.79 0.11
CA GLU A 63 -4.88 1.46 0.91
C GLU A 63 -4.22 2.63 0.15
N ASP A 64 -4.07 2.54 -1.18
CA ASP A 64 -3.26 3.49 -1.95
C ASP A 64 -3.77 3.66 -3.38
N LYS A 65 -4.92 4.28 -3.53
CA LYS A 65 -5.61 4.43 -4.83
C LYS A 65 -4.75 5.09 -5.92
N ARG A 66 -3.77 5.92 -5.55
CA ARG A 66 -2.83 6.58 -6.47
C ARG A 66 -1.47 5.88 -6.57
N GLY A 67 -1.32 4.71 -5.98
CA GLY A 67 -0.05 3.98 -5.85
C GLY A 67 0.72 3.79 -7.16
N GLN A 68 0.02 3.70 -8.29
CA GLN A 68 0.64 3.58 -9.63
C GLN A 68 1.19 4.91 -10.17
N SER A 69 0.95 6.03 -9.49
CA SER A 69 1.32 7.37 -10.00
C SER A 69 2.50 7.99 -9.28
N HIS A 70 2.76 7.63 -8.02
CA HIS A 70 3.83 8.20 -7.21
C HIS A 70 5.05 7.28 -7.05
N LEU A 71 6.16 7.83 -6.58
CA LEU A 71 7.43 7.15 -6.31
C LEU A 71 7.64 6.93 -4.80
N GLY A 72 6.75 6.16 -4.16
CA GLY A 72 6.85 5.76 -2.76
C GLY A 72 6.10 6.66 -1.77
N VAL A 73 5.81 7.93 -2.13
CA VAL A 73 5.09 8.88 -1.26
C VAL A 73 3.97 9.59 -2.04
N ASP A 74 2.76 9.57 -1.49
CA ASP A 74 1.60 10.27 -2.03
C ASP A 74 1.49 11.69 -1.43
N TYR A 75 2.20 12.66 -2.00
CA TYR A 75 2.18 14.06 -1.53
C TYR A 75 0.79 14.69 -1.60
N ILE A 76 0.00 14.36 -2.63
CA ILE A 76 -1.38 14.83 -2.75
C ILE A 76 -2.24 14.23 -1.63
N GLY A 77 -2.02 12.96 -1.29
CA GLY A 77 -2.64 12.29 -0.16
C GLY A 77 -2.27 12.92 1.18
N ILE A 78 -1.00 13.28 1.37
CA ILE A 78 -0.53 13.98 2.58
C ILE A 78 -1.23 15.33 2.70
N PHE A 79 -1.25 16.14 1.64
CA PHE A 79 -1.93 17.43 1.64
C PHE A 79 -3.43 17.30 1.96
N ARG A 80 -4.10 16.34 1.32
CA ARG A 80 -5.50 16.03 1.60
C ARG A 80 -5.71 15.62 3.05
N ALA A 81 -4.83 14.79 3.62
CA ALA A 81 -4.92 14.36 5.02
C ALA A 81 -4.76 15.54 5.99
N ILE A 82 -3.84 16.47 5.72
CA ILE A 82 -3.68 17.70 6.51
C ILE A 82 -4.96 18.53 6.47
N LEU A 83 -5.53 18.77 5.29
CA LEU A 83 -6.80 19.49 5.16
C LEU A 83 -7.96 18.78 5.87
N SER A 84 -7.97 17.45 5.88
CA SER A 84 -8.99 16.67 6.59
C SER A 84 -8.88 16.79 8.10
N ILE A 85 -7.65 16.83 8.62
CA ILE A 85 -7.39 17.05 10.05
C ILE A 85 -7.94 18.43 10.49
N LEU A 86 -7.73 19.48 9.69
CA LEU A 86 -8.28 20.81 9.96
C LEU A 86 -9.82 20.82 9.98
N LYS A 87 -10.47 19.85 9.34
CA LYS A 87 -11.92 19.63 9.36
C LYS A 87 -12.38 18.64 10.44
N GLY A 88 -11.50 18.24 11.38
CA GLY A 88 -11.81 17.26 12.41
C GLY A 88 -11.92 15.81 11.93
N GLN A 89 -11.48 15.50 10.68
CA GLN A 89 -11.56 14.17 10.12
C GLN A 89 -10.17 13.55 9.98
N LEU A 90 -9.99 12.34 10.50
CA LEU A 90 -8.73 11.59 10.35
C LEU A 90 -8.75 10.77 9.06
N GLN A 91 -7.88 11.12 8.12
CA GLN A 91 -7.66 10.34 6.91
C GLN A 91 -6.22 9.80 6.85
N GLY A 92 -6.08 8.54 6.41
CA GLY A 92 -4.77 7.95 6.15
C GLY A 92 -4.15 8.51 4.86
N ALA A 93 -2.81 8.69 4.87
CA ALA A 93 -2.02 9.11 3.71
C ALA A 93 -0.77 8.25 3.54
N SER A 94 -0.67 7.12 4.24
CA SER A 94 0.46 6.20 4.09
C SER A 94 0.29 5.35 2.83
N THR A 95 1.34 5.24 2.04
CA THR A 95 1.39 4.40 0.84
C THR A 95 1.71 2.95 1.18
N ILE A 96 1.55 2.03 0.22
CA ILE A 96 1.92 0.63 0.37
C ILE A 96 3.42 0.51 0.64
N GLU A 97 4.25 1.30 -0.01
CA GLU A 97 5.70 1.32 0.19
C GLU A 97 6.08 1.74 1.61
N GLN A 98 5.41 2.73 2.16
CA GLN A 98 5.63 3.17 3.54
C GLN A 98 5.19 2.09 4.55
N GLN A 99 4.11 1.38 4.26
CA GLN A 99 3.65 0.26 5.09
C GLN A 99 4.63 -0.92 5.02
N PHE A 100 5.11 -1.26 3.82
CA PHE A 100 6.14 -2.28 3.62
C PHE A 100 7.42 -1.97 4.39
N VAL A 101 7.97 -0.77 4.21
CA VAL A 101 9.17 -0.31 4.93
C VAL A 101 8.95 -0.39 6.44
N ARG A 102 7.84 0.16 6.95
CA ARG A 102 7.50 0.15 8.38
C ARG A 102 7.48 -1.26 8.96
N THR A 103 6.87 -2.20 8.25
CA THR A 103 6.77 -3.59 8.69
C THR A 103 8.15 -4.24 8.83
N ILE A 104 9.07 -3.96 7.91
CA ILE A 104 10.42 -4.54 7.91
C ILE A 104 11.29 -3.93 9.00
N ILE A 105 11.27 -2.58 9.15
CA ILE A 105 12.12 -1.92 10.14
C ILE A 105 11.58 -2.02 11.57
N GLY A 106 10.34 -2.50 11.74
CA GLY A 106 9.72 -2.74 13.05
C GLY A 106 9.48 -1.48 13.88
N ARG A 107 9.47 -0.29 13.25
CA ARG A 107 9.30 1.00 13.95
C ARG A 107 7.86 1.49 13.82
N TYR A 108 7.14 1.53 14.95
CA TYR A 108 5.71 1.91 15.00
C TYR A 108 5.43 3.15 15.86
N GLU A 109 6.47 3.74 16.44
CA GLU A 109 6.34 4.98 17.23
C GLU A 109 5.77 6.14 16.39
N ARG A 110 4.97 7.00 17.01
CA ARG A 110 4.33 8.15 16.33
C ARG A 110 5.21 9.39 16.38
N THR A 111 6.38 9.34 15.69
CA THR A 111 7.34 10.45 15.62
C THR A 111 7.52 10.95 14.18
N LEU A 112 7.87 12.23 14.03
CA LEU A 112 8.19 12.82 12.73
C LEU A 112 9.46 12.19 12.13
N THR A 113 10.45 11.89 12.96
CA THR A 113 11.70 11.25 12.54
C THR A 113 11.47 9.88 11.91
N ARG A 114 10.62 9.04 12.55
CA ARG A 114 10.20 7.77 11.96
C ARG A 114 9.49 8.00 10.62
N LYS A 115 8.56 8.95 10.57
CA LYS A 115 7.79 9.21 9.34
C LYS A 115 8.67 9.70 8.21
N LEU A 116 9.67 10.53 8.50
CA LEU A 116 10.67 10.96 7.53
C LEU A 116 11.51 9.77 7.03
N LEU A 117 11.99 8.92 7.94
CA LEU A 117 12.73 7.71 7.59
C LEU A 117 11.92 6.79 6.66
N GLU A 118 10.63 6.58 6.96
CA GLU A 118 9.74 5.81 6.08
C GLU A 118 9.67 6.42 4.67
N GLN A 119 9.55 7.74 4.56
CA GLN A 119 9.48 8.43 3.27
C GLN A 119 10.78 8.29 2.48
N LEU A 120 11.93 8.52 3.12
CA LEU A 120 13.25 8.37 2.50
C LEU A 120 13.43 6.94 1.95
N LEU A 121 13.16 5.93 2.79
CA LEU A 121 13.29 4.53 2.40
C LEU A 121 12.29 4.12 1.32
N SER A 122 11.06 4.62 1.36
CA SER A 122 10.04 4.33 0.34
C SER A 122 10.46 4.82 -1.03
N HIS A 123 11.09 5.98 -1.13
CA HIS A 123 11.66 6.44 -2.40
C HIS A 123 12.78 5.54 -2.88
N LEU A 124 13.76 5.21 -2.03
CA LEU A 124 14.88 4.34 -2.40
C LEU A 124 14.42 2.95 -2.86
N VAL A 125 13.43 2.38 -2.17
CA VAL A 125 12.84 1.09 -2.52
C VAL A 125 12.16 1.16 -3.89
N CYS A 126 11.39 2.21 -4.16
CA CYS A 126 10.73 2.43 -5.46
C CYS A 126 11.69 2.63 -6.63
N LEU A 127 12.91 3.10 -6.39
CA LEU A 127 13.93 3.19 -7.44
C LEU A 127 14.50 1.82 -7.85
N ARG A 128 14.30 0.80 -7.03
CA ARG A 128 14.91 -0.53 -7.24
C ARG A 128 13.91 -1.65 -7.51
N LEU A 129 12.73 -1.57 -6.90
CA LEU A 129 11.69 -2.60 -6.97
C LEU A 129 10.49 -2.07 -7.75
N THR A 130 9.83 -2.96 -8.47
CA THR A 130 8.55 -2.66 -9.11
C THR A 130 7.43 -2.54 -8.07
N LYS A 131 6.37 -1.84 -8.43
CA LYS A 131 5.17 -1.73 -7.59
C LYS A 131 4.57 -3.08 -7.23
N LEU A 132 4.60 -4.03 -8.17
CA LEU A 132 4.11 -5.38 -7.94
C LEU A 132 4.99 -6.12 -6.91
N GLN A 133 6.31 -6.09 -7.07
CA GLN A 133 7.23 -6.71 -6.12
C GLN A 133 7.04 -6.17 -4.69
N ILE A 134 6.84 -4.86 -4.54
CA ILE A 134 6.60 -4.25 -3.23
C ILE A 134 5.25 -4.72 -2.65
N ALA A 135 4.19 -4.72 -3.47
CA ALA A 135 2.85 -5.14 -3.04
C ALA A 135 2.85 -6.62 -2.61
N GLU A 136 3.44 -7.51 -3.40
CA GLU A 136 3.53 -8.94 -3.09
C GLU A 136 4.37 -9.18 -1.82
N SER A 137 5.53 -8.53 -1.72
CA SER A 137 6.38 -8.64 -0.53
C SER A 137 5.69 -8.08 0.72
N TYR A 138 4.92 -6.99 0.58
CA TYR A 138 4.15 -6.45 1.69
C TYR A 138 3.07 -7.43 2.14
N MET A 139 2.31 -8.01 1.21
CA MET A 139 1.25 -8.97 1.54
C MET A 139 1.79 -10.26 2.16
N SER A 140 3.04 -10.64 1.88
CA SER A 140 3.67 -11.82 2.50
C SER A 140 4.10 -11.61 3.96
N ILE A 141 4.24 -10.34 4.41
CA ILE A 141 4.73 -10.01 5.75
C ILE A 141 3.77 -9.15 6.58
N ALA A 142 2.68 -8.64 5.98
CA ALA A 142 1.76 -7.73 6.66
C ALA A 142 1.08 -8.39 7.85
N PHE A 143 0.96 -7.65 8.96
CA PHE A 143 0.19 -8.11 10.11
C PHE A 143 -1.31 -7.95 9.83
N LEU A 144 -2.05 -9.05 9.79
CA LEU A 144 -3.47 -9.12 9.43
C LEU A 144 -4.37 -9.43 10.63
N GLY A 145 -3.75 -9.69 11.78
CA GLY A 145 -4.43 -10.02 13.03
C GLY A 145 -3.65 -11.04 13.85
N THR A 146 -4.19 -11.46 14.97
CA THR A 146 -3.53 -12.40 15.88
C THR A 146 -3.19 -13.70 15.16
N ASN A 147 -1.92 -14.11 15.19
CA ASN A 147 -1.38 -15.29 14.51
C ASN A 147 -1.59 -15.29 12.98
N MET A 148 -1.67 -14.12 12.35
CA MET A 148 -1.80 -13.95 10.90
C MET A 148 -0.80 -12.92 10.41
N GLN A 149 0.45 -13.34 10.24
CA GLN A 149 1.49 -12.54 9.61
C GLN A 149 1.68 -12.99 8.17
N GLY A 150 1.29 -12.13 7.23
CA GLY A 150 1.21 -12.43 5.81
C GLY A 150 -0.05 -13.20 5.40
N VAL A 151 -0.32 -13.15 4.11
CA VAL A 151 -1.47 -13.88 3.52
C VAL A 151 -1.33 -15.40 3.66
N PRO A 152 -0.12 -16.01 3.56
CA PRO A 152 0.03 -17.45 3.78
C PRO A 152 -0.50 -17.89 5.15
N SER A 153 -0.05 -17.27 6.25
CA SER A 153 -0.52 -17.61 7.61
C SER A 153 -2.01 -17.32 7.81
N LEU A 154 -2.54 -16.30 7.11
CA LEU A 154 -3.98 -16.04 7.12
C LEU A 154 -4.75 -17.18 6.43
N CYS A 155 -4.28 -17.66 5.27
CA CYS A 155 -4.89 -18.77 4.54
C CYS A 155 -4.85 -20.07 5.36
N GLU A 156 -3.73 -20.38 5.99
CA GLU A 156 -3.59 -21.53 6.89
C GLU A 156 -4.60 -21.47 8.04
N ARG A 157 -4.75 -20.29 8.66
CA ARG A 157 -5.65 -20.12 9.81
C ARG A 157 -7.13 -20.14 9.44
N LEU A 158 -7.52 -19.50 8.34
CA LEU A 158 -8.91 -19.35 7.96
C LEU A 158 -9.43 -20.51 7.11
N ALA A 159 -8.54 -21.27 6.45
CA ALA A 159 -8.88 -22.35 5.52
C ALA A 159 -10.06 -21.97 4.58
N PRO A 160 -9.91 -20.90 3.78
CA PRO A 160 -11.04 -20.34 3.04
C PRO A 160 -11.59 -21.35 2.02
N ALA A 161 -12.92 -21.46 1.95
CA ALA A 161 -13.57 -22.35 0.99
C ALA A 161 -13.45 -21.88 -0.46
N SER A 162 -13.23 -20.58 -0.68
CA SER A 162 -13.04 -19.98 -2.01
C SER A 162 -12.09 -18.79 -1.94
N TYR A 163 -11.38 -18.57 -3.05
CA TYR A 163 -10.48 -17.42 -3.26
C TYR A 163 -11.14 -16.46 -4.25
N ASP A 164 -12.21 -15.79 -3.81
CA ASP A 164 -12.98 -14.86 -4.60
C ASP A 164 -12.71 -13.39 -4.23
N LEU A 165 -13.36 -12.46 -4.92
CA LEU A 165 -13.24 -11.03 -4.66
C LEU A 165 -13.59 -10.66 -3.22
N SER A 166 -14.57 -11.35 -2.61
CA SER A 166 -14.96 -11.10 -1.22
C SER A 166 -13.84 -11.48 -0.25
N PHE A 167 -13.21 -12.64 -0.50
CA PHE A 167 -12.05 -13.06 0.27
C PHE A 167 -10.89 -12.06 0.14
N TYR A 168 -10.51 -11.66 -1.09
CA TYR A 168 -9.42 -10.71 -1.31
C TYR A 168 -9.67 -9.35 -0.69
N ALA A 169 -10.88 -8.82 -0.84
CA ALA A 169 -11.28 -7.58 -0.17
C ALA A 169 -11.25 -7.71 1.36
N GLY A 170 -11.64 -8.87 1.89
CA GLY A 170 -11.59 -9.20 3.31
C GLY A 170 -10.15 -9.30 3.84
N VAL A 171 -9.21 -9.83 3.07
CA VAL A 171 -7.77 -9.80 3.41
C VAL A 171 -7.30 -8.36 3.57
N VAL A 172 -7.57 -7.51 2.59
CA VAL A 172 -7.15 -6.10 2.61
C VAL A 172 -7.86 -5.29 3.71
N ALA A 173 -9.12 -5.61 4.02
CA ALA A 173 -9.85 -4.95 5.10
C ALA A 173 -9.17 -5.15 6.48
N ARG A 174 -8.46 -6.27 6.67
CA ARG A 174 -7.70 -6.56 7.90
C ARG A 174 -6.50 -5.64 8.10
N LEU A 175 -5.92 -5.07 7.06
CA LEU A 175 -4.83 -4.09 7.20
C LEU A 175 -5.28 -2.86 8.01
N LYS A 176 -6.54 -2.47 7.88
CA LYS A 176 -7.14 -1.36 8.63
C LYS A 176 -7.78 -1.81 9.94
N HIS A 177 -8.38 -2.99 9.96
CA HIS A 177 -9.09 -3.56 11.09
C HIS A 177 -8.52 -4.93 11.40
N LEU A 178 -7.39 -4.94 12.14
CA LEU A 178 -6.69 -6.16 12.53
C LEU A 178 -7.65 -7.12 13.25
N GLN A 179 -7.61 -8.40 12.86
CA GLN A 179 -8.47 -9.41 13.48
C GLN A 179 -8.01 -9.70 14.91
N PRO A 180 -8.88 -9.54 15.92
CA PRO A 180 -8.55 -9.84 17.31
C PRO A 180 -8.45 -11.35 17.56
N ASN A 181 -7.94 -11.70 18.73
CA ASN A 181 -8.00 -13.07 19.22
C ASN A 181 -9.36 -13.30 19.87
N GLY A 182 -10.25 -13.99 19.17
CA GLY A 182 -11.62 -14.26 19.62
C GLY A 182 -12.69 -13.48 18.85
N GLU A 183 -13.94 -13.76 19.16
CA GLU A 183 -15.11 -13.17 18.51
C GLU A 183 -15.34 -11.72 18.98
N SER A 184 -15.64 -10.84 18.03
CA SER A 184 -15.96 -9.44 18.31
C SER A 184 -16.95 -8.92 17.27
N LEU A 185 -18.18 -8.69 17.67
CA LEU A 185 -19.24 -8.11 16.82
C LEU A 185 -18.83 -6.75 16.27
N VAL A 186 -18.15 -5.93 17.08
CA VAL A 186 -17.65 -4.62 16.65
C VAL A 186 -16.61 -4.76 15.53
N TRP A 187 -15.68 -5.70 15.69
CA TRP A 187 -14.69 -5.97 14.65
C TRP A 187 -15.35 -6.50 13.39
N THR A 188 -16.22 -7.51 13.52
CA THR A 188 -16.94 -8.14 12.39
C THR A 188 -17.69 -7.10 11.56
N THR A 189 -18.42 -6.18 12.23
CA THR A 189 -19.15 -5.11 11.55
C THR A 189 -18.21 -4.17 10.80
N LYS A 190 -17.13 -3.70 11.44
CA LYS A 190 -16.14 -2.82 10.79
C LYS A 190 -15.44 -3.50 9.62
N HIS A 191 -15.03 -4.74 9.79
CA HIS A 191 -14.39 -5.55 8.76
C HIS A 191 -15.33 -5.76 7.56
N LEU A 192 -16.57 -6.18 7.79
CA LEU A 192 -17.56 -6.40 6.74
C LEU A 192 -17.85 -5.10 5.95
N ASN A 193 -18.03 -3.98 6.65
CA ASN A 193 -18.27 -2.69 5.99
C ASN A 193 -17.06 -2.27 5.14
N ARG A 194 -15.84 -2.50 5.63
CA ARG A 194 -14.61 -2.21 4.86
C ARG A 194 -14.49 -3.14 3.65
N THR A 195 -14.78 -4.42 3.80
CA THR A 195 -14.80 -5.41 2.72
C THR A 195 -15.75 -4.99 1.60
N LYS A 196 -17.01 -4.68 1.95
CA LYS A 196 -18.02 -4.21 0.98
C LYS A 196 -17.59 -2.93 0.27
N TRP A 197 -16.96 -2.00 0.99
CA TRP A 197 -16.44 -0.77 0.40
C TRP A 197 -15.32 -1.05 -0.62
N ILE A 198 -14.36 -1.95 -0.32
CA ILE A 198 -13.29 -2.33 -1.25
C ILE A 198 -13.87 -3.01 -2.48
N MET A 199 -14.81 -3.94 -2.33
CA MET A 199 -15.52 -4.59 -3.46
C MET A 199 -16.22 -3.57 -4.35
N HIS A 200 -16.87 -2.59 -3.76
CA HIS A 200 -17.51 -1.50 -4.52
C HIS A 200 -16.48 -0.69 -5.32
N GLN A 201 -15.33 -0.33 -4.70
CA GLN A 201 -14.24 0.36 -5.42
C GLN A 201 -13.69 -0.49 -6.58
N TYR A 202 -13.50 -1.80 -6.38
CA TYR A 202 -13.04 -2.73 -7.41
C TYR A 202 -14.02 -2.78 -8.60
N ASN A 203 -15.30 -2.99 -8.34
CA ASN A 203 -16.32 -3.06 -9.37
C ASN A 203 -16.46 -1.74 -10.14
N SER A 204 -16.36 -0.60 -9.45
CA SER A 204 -16.40 0.72 -10.08
C SER A 204 -15.19 0.97 -10.98
N ALA A 205 -13.99 0.63 -10.53
CA ALA A 205 -12.77 0.77 -11.32
C ALA A 205 -12.82 -0.08 -12.61
N ASN A 206 -13.31 -1.32 -12.51
CA ASN A 206 -13.41 -2.21 -13.67
C ASN A 206 -14.50 -1.78 -14.66
N LYS A 207 -15.58 -1.14 -14.22
CA LYS A 207 -16.58 -0.52 -15.12
C LYS A 207 -15.97 0.63 -15.90
N GLU A 208 -15.21 1.50 -15.25
CA GLU A 208 -14.53 2.63 -15.93
C GLU A 208 -13.56 2.12 -17.02
N ILE A 209 -12.76 1.09 -16.72
CA ILE A 209 -11.84 0.49 -17.71
C ILE A 209 -12.59 -0.08 -18.92
N LYS A 210 -13.69 -0.79 -18.70
CA LYS A 210 -14.50 -1.35 -19.79
C LYS A 210 -15.14 -0.24 -20.65
N MET A 211 -15.62 0.83 -20.05
CA MET A 211 -16.19 1.96 -20.77
C MET A 211 -15.13 2.72 -21.60
N ASP A 212 -13.93 2.92 -21.07
CA ASP A 212 -12.84 3.58 -21.79
C ASP A 212 -12.33 2.71 -22.97
N SER A 213 -12.26 1.40 -22.81
CA SER A 213 -11.89 0.47 -23.90
C SER A 213 -12.94 0.46 -25.02
N GLN A 214 -14.23 0.51 -24.69
CA GLN A 214 -15.31 0.62 -25.69
C GLN A 214 -15.25 1.95 -26.44
N ARG A 215 -15.06 3.07 -25.76
CA ARG A 215 -14.93 4.40 -26.40
C ARG A 215 -13.74 4.46 -27.35
N SER A 216 -12.61 3.87 -27.00
CA SER A 216 -11.44 3.84 -27.89
C SER A 216 -11.65 2.95 -29.13
N ALA A 217 -12.51 1.94 -29.04
CA ALA A 217 -12.85 1.08 -30.19
C ALA A 217 -13.83 1.74 -31.18
N PHE A 218 -14.59 2.75 -30.78
CA PHE A 218 -15.53 3.51 -31.63
C PHE A 218 -14.95 4.81 -32.19
N SER A 219 -13.67 5.13 -31.91
CA SER A 219 -13.02 6.37 -32.42
C SER A 219 -12.07 6.12 -33.61
N PHE A 220 -12.39 5.15 -34.48
CA PHE A 220 -11.77 4.91 -35.78
C PHE A 220 -12.76 5.15 -36.90
#